data_3ccb62cb59b470e02f071b06bb541591
#
_entry.id   3ccb62cb59b470e02f071b06bb541591
#
_cell.length_a   1.000
_cell.length_b   1.000
_cell.length_c   1.000
_cell.angle_alpha   90.00
_cell.angle_beta   90.00
_cell.angle_gamma   90.00
#
_symmetry.space_group_name_H-M   'P 1'
#
loop_
_entity.id
_entity.type
_entity.pdbx_description
1 polymer ?
#
loop_
_entity_poly.entity_id
_entity_poly.type
_entity_poly.pdbx_seq_one_letter_code
_entity_poly.pdbx_strand_id
1 'polypeptide(L)'
;MEKQLASRKWMSALNAYFFEKSRFQPLGLIRIVLPILCAYQVFRDYEWMQGLTFINPALDKLHEPSMLIKLLGLPFPLAPEYAQPFAVLYYVVAGCAALGLGTRPALFIFGLATIYLVDIDVSRGFFNHEASLISQVLLVLSVAPGSTSFSVDRLLGTLSKQPSGPQKPLWRVLAGPPVPAWGYKLILILLACTYFTAGVSKVRYGGMEWLDGQTLTHYLDGSANPYTPGNKPMYIGPPDVPQQEKWKDGFGIYTYSYGNRQGSPFWQKVGHFITATPLYIQVFAIAATLFELCAFALLLSGWPRVLYLLGAILMHKSIGFLMNLPFIDYQALCFLLIDWRWVVAQVPAGVKTLVKRQAKRVVPGFRAVPEGATSVAQ
;
A
#
# COMPACT_ATOMS: atom_id res chain seq x y z
N MET A 1 -15.30 42.04 2.62
CA MET A 1 -16.46 41.18 2.39
C MET A 1 -16.16 40.01 1.46
N GLU A 2 -15.52 40.21 0.29
CA GLU A 2 -15.17 39.12 -0.66
C GLU A 2 -14.23 38.05 -0.08
N LYS A 3 -13.18 38.44 0.65
CA LYS A 3 -12.26 37.49 1.29
C LYS A 3 -12.96 36.56 2.30
N GLN A 4 -13.94 37.07 3.04
CA GLN A 4 -14.74 36.26 3.98
C GLN A 4 -15.70 35.31 3.27
N LEU A 5 -16.29 35.73 2.16
CA LEU A 5 -17.13 34.88 1.31
C LEU A 5 -16.34 33.77 0.63
N ALA A 6 -15.14 34.08 0.11
CA ALA A 6 -14.24 33.09 -0.45
C ALA A 6 -13.78 32.06 0.59
N SER A 7 -13.41 32.50 1.81
CA SER A 7 -13.04 31.61 2.91
C SER A 7 -14.19 30.68 3.31
N ARG A 8 -15.44 31.18 3.40
CA ARG A 8 -16.60 30.33 3.70
C ARG A 8 -16.88 29.29 2.62
N LYS A 9 -16.73 29.64 1.34
CA LYS A 9 -16.87 28.68 0.22
C LYS A 9 -15.83 27.58 0.28
N TRP A 10 -14.56 27.92 0.55
CA TRP A 10 -13.48 26.96 0.70
C TRP A 10 -13.71 26.00 1.86
N MET A 11 -14.07 26.52 3.03
CA MET A 11 -14.39 25.70 4.20
C MET A 11 -15.58 24.76 3.94
N SER A 12 -16.61 25.23 3.25
CA SER A 12 -17.76 24.41 2.86
C SER A 12 -17.34 23.28 1.91
N ALA A 13 -16.50 23.58 0.91
CA ALA A 13 -16.00 22.58 -0.04
C ALA A 13 -15.12 21.53 0.63
N LEU A 14 -14.21 21.94 1.52
CA LEU A 14 -13.40 21.02 2.32
C LEU A 14 -14.26 20.14 3.23
N ASN A 15 -15.24 20.73 3.89
CA ASN A 15 -16.15 20.00 4.75
C ASN A 15 -16.96 18.97 3.94
N ALA A 16 -17.49 19.34 2.79
CA ALA A 16 -18.16 18.41 1.88
C ALA A 16 -17.21 17.29 1.43
N TYR A 17 -15.97 17.63 1.02
CA TYR A 17 -14.99 16.66 0.56
C TYR A 17 -14.69 15.58 1.60
N PHE A 18 -14.52 15.94 2.87
CA PHE A 18 -14.13 15.01 3.91
C PHE A 18 -15.30 14.38 4.66
N PHE A 19 -16.36 15.11 4.92
CA PHE A 19 -17.40 14.70 5.87
C PHE A 19 -18.73 14.36 5.23
N GLU A 20 -18.86 14.49 3.90
CA GLU A 20 -20.02 13.98 3.21
C GLU A 20 -20.14 12.46 3.41
N LYS A 21 -21.37 12.00 3.70
CA LYS A 21 -21.63 10.58 3.92
C LYS A 21 -21.57 9.82 2.60
N SER A 22 -20.63 8.89 2.51
CA SER A 22 -20.45 8.03 1.34
C SER A 22 -21.05 6.64 1.55
N ARG A 23 -21.67 6.11 0.48
CA ARG A 23 -22.07 4.71 0.41
C ARG A 23 -20.91 3.79 -0.01
N PHE A 24 -19.87 4.34 -0.64
CA PHE A 24 -18.65 3.61 -0.93
C PHE A 24 -17.81 3.53 0.35
N GLN A 25 -17.68 2.32 0.88
CA GLN A 25 -17.04 2.07 2.16
C GLN A 25 -16.00 0.95 2.03
N PRO A 26 -14.83 1.23 1.40
CA PRO A 26 -13.80 0.22 1.21
C PRO A 26 -13.09 -0.14 2.52
N LEU A 27 -13.19 0.71 3.57
CA LEU A 27 -12.40 0.58 4.79
C LEU A 27 -12.59 -0.75 5.51
N GLY A 28 -13.81 -1.30 5.50
CA GLY A 28 -14.07 -2.62 6.06
C GLY A 28 -13.36 -3.75 5.31
N LEU A 29 -13.25 -3.65 3.98
CA LEU A 29 -12.51 -4.64 3.17
C LEU A 29 -11.00 -4.45 3.31
N ILE A 30 -10.52 -3.20 3.31
CA ILE A 30 -9.11 -2.88 3.55
C ILE A 30 -8.67 -3.43 4.90
N ARG A 31 -9.50 -3.28 5.95
CA ARG A 31 -9.27 -3.84 7.27
C ARG A 31 -9.15 -5.38 7.27
N ILE A 32 -9.89 -6.07 6.42
CA ILE A 32 -9.79 -7.53 6.32
C ILE A 32 -8.49 -7.90 5.60
N VAL A 33 -8.22 -7.29 4.47
CA VAL A 33 -7.17 -7.71 3.54
C VAL A 33 -5.78 -7.35 4.04
N LEU A 34 -5.56 -6.10 4.50
CA LEU A 34 -4.21 -5.65 4.86
C LEU A 34 -3.61 -6.42 6.04
N PRO A 35 -4.30 -6.66 7.18
CA PRO A 35 -3.71 -7.45 8.25
C PRO A 35 -3.36 -8.88 7.84
N ILE A 36 -4.16 -9.50 6.96
CA ILE A 36 -3.87 -10.84 6.43
C ILE A 36 -2.61 -10.81 5.56
N LEU A 37 -2.47 -9.83 4.69
CA LEU A 37 -1.30 -9.70 3.82
C LEU A 37 -0.04 -9.42 4.64
N CYS A 38 -0.09 -8.48 5.59
CA CYS A 38 1.04 -8.19 6.48
C CYS A 38 1.45 -9.43 7.29
N ALA A 39 0.49 -10.14 7.87
CA ALA A 39 0.77 -11.37 8.61
C ALA A 39 1.37 -12.46 7.72
N TYR A 40 0.88 -12.58 6.48
CA TYR A 40 1.43 -13.53 5.50
C TYR A 40 2.86 -13.17 5.10
N GLN A 41 3.17 -11.90 4.86
CA GLN A 41 4.53 -11.46 4.52
C GLN A 41 5.50 -11.75 5.66
N VAL A 42 5.13 -11.38 6.89
CA VAL A 42 5.95 -11.66 8.08
C VAL A 42 6.12 -13.16 8.28
N PHE A 43 5.09 -13.99 8.01
CA PHE A 43 5.19 -15.45 8.08
C PHE A 43 6.14 -16.02 7.02
N ARG A 44 6.04 -15.53 5.79
CA ARG A 44 6.92 -15.97 4.68
C ARG A 44 8.38 -15.63 4.95
N ASP A 45 8.62 -14.46 5.53
CA ASP A 45 9.94 -13.95 5.85
C ASP A 45 10.27 -14.14 7.36
N TYR A 46 9.85 -15.28 7.93
CA TYR A 46 10.02 -15.60 9.37
C TYR A 46 11.49 -15.57 9.81
N GLU A 47 12.41 -16.02 8.95
CA GLU A 47 13.84 -15.88 9.19
C GLU A 47 14.25 -14.41 9.31
N TRP A 48 13.62 -13.54 8.53
CA TRP A 48 13.74 -12.11 8.63
C TRP A 48 13.27 -11.60 10.00
N MET A 49 12.12 -12.05 10.50
CA MET A 49 11.62 -11.65 11.82
C MET A 49 12.50 -12.18 12.96
N GLN A 50 13.02 -13.39 12.87
CA GLN A 50 14.00 -13.91 13.81
C GLN A 50 15.29 -13.09 13.77
N GLY A 51 15.80 -12.79 12.58
CA GLY A 51 16.97 -11.96 12.42
C GLY A 51 16.80 -10.51 12.88
N LEU A 52 15.55 -9.99 12.89
CA LEU A 52 15.25 -8.65 13.36
C LEU A 52 15.25 -8.52 14.87
N THR A 53 14.87 -9.58 15.57
CA THR A 53 14.78 -9.61 17.03
C THR A 53 16.05 -10.16 17.67
N PHE A 54 16.81 -11.00 16.95
CA PHE A 54 18.12 -11.51 17.36
C PHE A 54 19.24 -10.57 16.94
N ILE A 55 19.31 -9.40 17.55
CA ILE A 55 20.38 -8.47 17.27
C ILE A 55 21.60 -8.88 18.04
N ASN A 56 22.73 -8.90 17.32
CA ASN A 56 24.03 -9.04 17.96
C ASN A 56 24.23 -7.84 18.91
N PRO A 57 24.39 -8.03 20.22
CA PRO A 57 24.58 -6.93 21.18
C PRO A 57 25.69 -5.95 20.79
N ALA A 58 26.68 -6.42 20.00
CA ALA A 58 27.73 -5.54 19.47
C ALA A 58 27.18 -4.54 18.43
N LEU A 59 26.06 -4.82 17.79
CA LEU A 59 25.41 -3.97 16.80
C LEU A 59 24.27 -3.11 17.37
N ASP A 60 23.88 -3.32 18.63
CA ASP A 60 22.77 -2.60 19.26
C ASP A 60 22.99 -1.09 19.28
N LYS A 61 24.25 -0.65 19.37
CA LYS A 61 24.63 0.77 19.33
C LYS A 61 24.40 1.43 17.96
N LEU A 62 24.20 0.64 16.91
CA LEU A 62 23.94 1.12 15.55
C LEU A 62 22.43 1.30 15.26
N HIS A 63 21.56 0.83 16.16
CA HIS A 63 20.14 0.95 16.01
C HIS A 63 19.62 2.26 16.56
N GLU A 64 19.14 3.13 15.68
CA GLU A 64 18.53 4.41 16.03
C GLU A 64 17.01 4.28 15.84
N PRO A 65 16.23 4.15 16.95
CA PRO A 65 14.79 4.03 16.84
C PRO A 65 14.15 5.32 16.33
N SER A 66 13.01 5.20 15.64
CA SER A 66 12.25 6.37 15.21
C SER A 66 11.81 7.24 16.41
N MET A 67 11.47 8.50 16.11
CA MET A 67 10.96 9.41 17.13
C MET A 67 9.71 8.86 17.83
N LEU A 68 8.88 8.08 17.11
CA LEU A 68 7.66 7.47 17.66
C LEU A 68 8.01 6.42 18.73
N ILE A 69 8.95 5.54 18.45
CA ILE A 69 9.38 4.50 19.41
C ILE A 69 10.01 5.15 20.65
N LYS A 70 10.85 6.18 20.44
CA LYS A 70 11.43 6.98 21.53
C LYS A 70 10.34 7.64 22.39
N LEU A 71 9.34 8.24 21.75
CA LEU A 71 8.23 8.90 22.44
C LEU A 71 7.38 7.93 23.26
N LEU A 72 7.19 6.72 22.74
CA LEU A 72 6.42 5.68 23.42
C LEU A 72 7.23 4.98 24.53
N GLY A 73 8.53 5.25 24.64
CA GLY A 73 9.40 4.62 25.62
C GLY A 73 9.52 3.10 25.46
N LEU A 74 9.31 2.59 24.24
CA LEU A 74 9.38 1.16 23.96
C LEU A 74 10.84 0.68 23.92
N PRO A 75 11.13 -0.54 24.44
CA PRO A 75 12.45 -1.15 24.29
C PRO A 75 12.76 -1.32 22.80
N PHE A 76 13.97 -0.93 22.39
CA PHE A 76 14.38 -1.02 21.00
C PHE A 76 15.88 -1.31 20.87
N PRO A 77 16.26 -2.35 20.16
CA PRO A 77 15.39 -3.45 19.73
C PRO A 77 14.91 -4.31 20.91
N LEU A 78 13.92 -5.15 20.69
CA LEU A 78 13.47 -6.10 21.72
C LEU A 78 14.60 -7.09 22.08
N ALA A 79 14.75 -7.39 23.35
CA ALA A 79 15.62 -8.49 23.78
C ALA A 79 15.14 -9.83 23.19
N PRO A 80 16.05 -10.75 22.86
CA PRO A 80 15.73 -12.01 22.16
C PRO A 80 14.61 -12.84 22.81
N GLU A 81 14.51 -12.81 24.14
CA GLU A 81 13.47 -13.52 24.89
C GLU A 81 12.04 -13.03 24.60
N TYR A 82 11.88 -11.80 24.13
CA TYR A 82 10.58 -11.23 23.77
C TYR A 82 10.21 -11.45 22.30
N ALA A 83 11.10 -11.99 21.48
CA ALA A 83 10.86 -12.20 20.06
C ALA A 83 9.64 -13.08 19.78
N GLN A 84 9.58 -14.24 20.44
CA GLN A 84 8.48 -15.17 20.23
C GLN A 84 7.16 -14.70 20.83
N PRO A 85 7.09 -14.17 22.06
CA PRO A 85 5.89 -13.50 22.55
C PRO A 85 5.38 -12.38 21.65
N PHE A 86 6.29 -11.55 21.09
CA PHE A 86 5.93 -10.50 20.14
C PHE A 86 5.33 -11.08 18.87
N ALA A 87 5.93 -12.14 18.30
CA ALA A 87 5.40 -12.80 17.12
C ALA A 87 3.99 -13.34 17.34
N VAL A 88 3.76 -14.03 18.48
CA VAL A 88 2.42 -14.53 18.83
C VAL A 88 1.43 -13.38 18.95
N LEU A 89 1.80 -12.30 19.66
CA LEU A 89 0.97 -11.12 19.79
C LEU A 89 0.65 -10.53 18.42
N TYR A 90 1.64 -10.38 17.53
CA TYR A 90 1.47 -9.83 16.18
C TYR A 90 0.41 -10.60 15.38
N TYR A 91 0.50 -11.94 15.34
CA TYR A 91 -0.46 -12.78 14.61
C TYR A 91 -1.85 -12.80 15.23
N VAL A 92 -1.94 -12.85 16.57
CA VAL A 92 -3.23 -12.81 17.26
C VAL A 92 -3.94 -11.49 16.98
N VAL A 93 -3.21 -10.38 17.09
CA VAL A 93 -3.80 -9.05 16.86
C VAL A 93 -4.13 -8.84 15.38
N ALA A 94 -3.32 -9.35 14.45
CA ALA A 94 -3.65 -9.37 13.01
C ALA A 94 -4.96 -10.13 12.75
N GLY A 95 -5.13 -11.30 13.37
CA GLY A 95 -6.36 -12.08 13.28
C GLY A 95 -7.56 -11.35 13.85
N CYS A 96 -7.43 -10.74 15.03
CA CYS A 96 -8.49 -9.90 15.62
C CYS A 96 -8.83 -8.70 14.73
N ALA A 97 -7.83 -8.02 14.19
CA ALA A 97 -8.02 -6.90 13.25
C ALA A 97 -8.74 -7.36 11.97
N ALA A 98 -8.33 -8.47 11.37
CA ALA A 98 -8.96 -9.03 10.16
C ALA A 98 -10.40 -9.49 10.40
N LEU A 99 -10.70 -10.16 11.50
CA LEU A 99 -12.05 -10.56 11.87
C LEU A 99 -12.91 -9.38 12.35
N GLY A 100 -12.27 -8.31 12.83
CA GLY A 100 -12.94 -7.19 13.45
C GLY A 100 -13.48 -7.52 14.84
N LEU A 101 -12.67 -8.19 15.64
CA LEU A 101 -12.87 -8.43 17.07
C LEU A 101 -12.14 -7.34 17.84
N GLY A 102 -12.86 -6.52 18.60
CA GLY A 102 -12.30 -5.32 19.17
C GLY A 102 -11.66 -4.46 18.07
N THR A 103 -12.37 -4.23 16.98
CA THR A 103 -11.87 -3.69 15.70
C THR A 103 -10.89 -2.54 15.87
N ARG A 104 -11.23 -1.52 16.66
CA ARG A 104 -10.41 -0.32 16.81
C ARG A 104 -9.12 -0.55 17.59
N PRO A 105 -9.17 -1.11 18.82
CA PRO A 105 -7.94 -1.40 19.56
C PRO A 105 -7.07 -2.44 18.86
N ALA A 106 -7.65 -3.46 18.22
CA ALA A 106 -6.87 -4.44 17.46
C ALA A 106 -6.10 -3.79 16.30
N LEU A 107 -6.74 -2.93 15.51
CA LEU A 107 -6.09 -2.18 14.43
C LEU A 107 -5.01 -1.24 14.95
N PHE A 108 -5.25 -0.57 16.08
CA PHE A 108 -4.27 0.35 16.66
C PHE A 108 -3.02 -0.39 17.13
N ILE A 109 -3.18 -1.47 17.91
CA ILE A 109 -2.07 -2.29 18.40
C ILE A 109 -1.32 -2.94 17.23
N PHE A 110 -2.06 -3.47 16.23
CA PHE A 110 -1.46 -4.05 15.04
C PHE A 110 -0.68 -3.02 14.21
N GLY A 111 -1.20 -1.81 14.07
CA GLY A 111 -0.51 -0.70 13.42
C GLY A 111 0.79 -0.33 14.14
N LEU A 112 0.79 -0.23 15.47
CA LEU A 112 1.99 0.03 16.26
C LEU A 112 3.01 -1.11 16.15
N ALA A 113 2.56 -2.37 16.21
CA ALA A 113 3.44 -3.52 16.05
C ALA A 113 4.08 -3.56 14.64
N THR A 114 3.33 -3.17 13.60
CA THR A 114 3.84 -3.06 12.24
C THR A 114 4.87 -1.93 12.13
N ILE A 115 4.63 -0.75 12.74
CA ILE A 115 5.61 0.34 12.80
C ILE A 115 6.88 -0.13 13.49
N TYR A 116 6.75 -0.87 14.58
CA TYR A 116 7.91 -1.39 15.31
C TYR A 116 8.81 -2.27 14.43
N LEU A 117 8.20 -3.19 13.64
CA LEU A 117 8.95 -4.02 12.69
C LEU A 117 9.61 -3.19 11.58
N VAL A 118 8.89 -2.20 11.04
CA VAL A 118 9.43 -1.27 10.03
C VAL A 118 10.62 -0.49 10.57
N ASP A 119 10.52 -0.01 11.82
CA ASP A 119 11.60 0.75 12.45
C ASP A 119 12.89 -0.06 12.60
N ILE A 120 12.78 -1.36 12.86
CA ILE A 120 13.97 -2.22 12.91
C ILE A 120 14.67 -2.25 11.55
N ASP A 121 13.93 -2.37 10.45
CA ASP A 121 14.50 -2.32 9.10
C ASP A 121 15.13 -0.97 8.79
N VAL A 122 14.40 0.11 9.09
CA VAL A 122 14.88 1.48 8.87
C VAL A 122 16.16 1.75 9.68
N SER A 123 16.24 1.25 10.91
CA SER A 123 17.43 1.41 11.76
C SER A 123 18.67 0.72 11.20
N ARG A 124 18.49 -0.28 10.33
CA ARG A 124 19.57 -0.96 9.60
C ARG A 124 19.91 -0.32 8.24
N GLY A 125 19.29 0.80 7.92
CA GLY A 125 19.42 1.45 6.63
C GLY A 125 18.51 0.90 5.53
N PHE A 126 17.61 -0.02 5.87
CA PHE A 126 16.59 -0.53 4.94
C PHE A 126 15.37 0.37 4.96
N PHE A 127 15.18 1.15 3.93
CA PHE A 127 13.99 1.98 3.82
C PHE A 127 12.87 1.25 3.07
N ASN A 128 11.97 0.63 3.84
CA ASN A 128 10.80 -0.05 3.29
C ASN A 128 9.58 0.90 3.27
N HIS A 129 9.37 1.59 2.16
CA HIS A 129 8.24 2.52 2.04
C HIS A 129 6.89 1.79 2.04
N GLU A 130 6.83 0.53 1.57
CA GLU A 130 5.62 -0.27 1.52
C GLU A 130 5.05 -0.43 2.91
N ALA A 131 5.81 -1.00 3.82
CA ALA A 131 5.36 -1.23 5.18
C ALA A 131 5.09 0.08 5.95
N SER A 132 5.81 1.16 5.65
CA SER A 132 5.58 2.48 6.24
C SER A 132 4.19 3.03 5.89
N LEU A 133 3.76 2.98 4.62
CA LEU A 133 2.42 3.41 4.24
C LEU A 133 1.35 2.52 4.87
N ILE A 134 1.53 1.19 4.83
CA ILE A 134 0.54 0.25 5.34
C ILE A 134 0.32 0.44 6.84
N SER A 135 1.37 0.66 7.62
CA SER A 135 1.25 0.94 9.05
C SER A 135 0.44 2.21 9.33
N GLN A 136 0.64 3.28 8.55
CA GLN A 136 -0.15 4.50 8.63
C GLN A 136 -1.63 4.25 8.28
N VAL A 137 -1.90 3.46 7.24
CA VAL A 137 -3.26 3.06 6.87
C VAL A 137 -3.95 2.31 8.00
N LEU A 138 -3.25 1.37 8.67
CA LEU A 138 -3.80 0.64 9.82
C LEU A 138 -4.17 1.58 10.97
N LEU A 139 -3.33 2.59 11.26
CA LEU A 139 -3.65 3.60 12.26
C LEU A 139 -4.87 4.45 11.87
N VAL A 140 -4.98 4.85 10.59
CA VAL A 140 -6.19 5.55 10.10
C VAL A 140 -7.43 4.67 10.27
N LEU A 141 -7.35 3.38 9.93
CA LEU A 141 -8.45 2.43 10.09
C LEU A 141 -8.88 2.27 11.56
N SER A 142 -7.96 2.39 12.52
CA SER A 142 -8.29 2.26 13.95
C SER A 142 -9.27 3.34 14.44
N VAL A 143 -9.28 4.50 13.81
CA VAL A 143 -10.13 5.64 14.21
C VAL A 143 -11.22 5.96 13.17
N ALA A 144 -11.06 5.56 11.91
CA ALA A 144 -11.98 5.93 10.84
C ALA A 144 -13.34 5.24 11.00
N PRO A 145 -14.46 5.97 10.83
CA PRO A 145 -15.78 5.36 10.72
C PRO A 145 -15.82 4.51 9.43
N GLY A 146 -16.48 3.36 9.49
CA GLY A 146 -16.56 2.42 8.35
C GLY A 146 -15.52 1.28 8.41
N SER A 147 -14.44 1.40 9.16
CA SER A 147 -13.53 0.27 9.43
C SER A 147 -14.24 -0.90 10.13
N THR A 148 -15.27 -0.63 10.92
CA THR A 148 -16.12 -1.65 11.56
C THR A 148 -17.13 -2.33 10.62
N SER A 149 -17.19 -1.96 9.33
CA SER A 149 -18.01 -2.68 8.36
C SER A 149 -17.49 -4.11 8.17
N PHE A 150 -18.39 -5.08 8.02
CA PHE A 150 -18.08 -6.50 7.87
C PHE A 150 -17.26 -7.08 9.06
N SER A 151 -17.45 -6.54 10.27
CA SER A 151 -16.77 -6.99 11.48
C SER A 151 -17.64 -7.90 12.34
N VAL A 152 -16.98 -8.74 13.15
CA VAL A 152 -17.65 -9.54 14.18
C VAL A 152 -18.27 -8.63 15.25
N ASP A 153 -17.61 -7.52 15.61
CA ASP A 153 -18.19 -6.53 16.54
C ASP A 153 -19.55 -6.02 16.05
N ARG A 154 -19.67 -5.75 14.73
CA ARG A 154 -20.94 -5.30 14.15
C ARG A 154 -21.98 -6.41 14.14
N LEU A 155 -21.58 -7.66 13.84
CA LEU A 155 -22.48 -8.81 13.88
C LEU A 155 -23.03 -9.01 15.29
N LEU A 156 -22.19 -9.04 16.29
CA LEU A 156 -22.59 -9.19 17.70
C LEU A 156 -23.47 -8.05 18.18
N GLY A 157 -23.11 -6.79 17.84
CA GLY A 157 -23.92 -5.62 18.17
C GLY A 157 -25.28 -5.58 17.46
N THR A 158 -25.47 -6.35 16.39
CA THR A 158 -26.75 -6.48 15.71
C THR A 158 -27.58 -7.63 16.30
N LEU A 159 -26.93 -8.75 16.62
CA LEU A 159 -27.61 -9.90 17.25
C LEU A 159 -28.13 -9.56 18.63
N SER A 160 -27.46 -8.65 19.36
CA SER A 160 -27.90 -8.20 20.70
C SER A 160 -29.11 -7.27 20.68
N LYS A 161 -29.44 -6.69 19.49
CA LYS A 161 -30.61 -5.83 19.34
C LYS A 161 -31.75 -6.63 18.71
N GLN A 162 -32.82 -6.86 19.45
CA GLN A 162 -34.02 -7.49 18.88
C GLN A 162 -34.53 -6.70 17.68
N PRO A 163 -34.68 -7.32 16.49
CA PRO A 163 -35.12 -6.60 15.30
C PRO A 163 -36.60 -6.28 15.40
N SER A 164 -36.93 -4.99 15.59
CA SER A 164 -38.30 -4.46 15.57
C SER A 164 -38.71 -4.09 14.15
N GLY A 165 -38.65 -5.00 13.17
CA GLY A 165 -39.04 -4.69 11.81
C GLY A 165 -38.60 -5.74 10.76
N PRO A 166 -38.91 -5.51 9.46
CA PRO A 166 -38.56 -6.45 8.40
C PRO A 166 -37.03 -6.71 8.37
N GLN A 167 -36.65 -7.96 8.40
CA GLN A 167 -35.24 -8.38 8.46
C GLN A 167 -34.51 -7.92 7.20
N LYS A 168 -33.48 -7.06 7.40
CA LYS A 168 -32.59 -6.66 6.33
C LYS A 168 -31.65 -7.81 5.98
N PRO A 169 -31.25 -8.00 4.70
CA PRO A 169 -30.28 -8.99 4.31
C PRO A 169 -28.97 -8.81 5.12
N LEU A 170 -28.39 -9.91 5.59
CA LEU A 170 -27.19 -9.93 6.47
C LEU A 170 -26.06 -9.03 5.93
N TRP A 171 -25.80 -9.06 4.63
CA TRP A 171 -24.75 -8.24 4.02
C TRP A 171 -25.00 -6.73 4.18
N ARG A 172 -26.27 -6.26 4.15
CA ARG A 172 -26.60 -4.84 4.42
C ARG A 172 -26.40 -4.47 5.89
N VAL A 173 -26.67 -5.41 6.77
CA VAL A 173 -26.44 -5.23 8.21
C VAL A 173 -24.93 -5.10 8.46
N LEU A 174 -24.13 -5.99 7.90
CA LEU A 174 -22.68 -5.99 8.03
C LEU A 174 -22.01 -4.77 7.37
N ALA A 175 -22.49 -4.34 6.20
CA ALA A 175 -21.99 -3.13 5.55
C ALA A 175 -22.22 -1.87 6.40
N GLY A 176 -23.36 -1.79 7.10
CA GLY A 176 -23.72 -0.64 7.94
C GLY A 176 -24.26 0.57 7.19
N PRO A 177 -24.53 1.66 7.92
CA PRO A 177 -25.02 2.91 7.34
C PRO A 177 -23.90 3.66 6.58
N PRO A 178 -24.25 4.60 5.70
CA PRO A 178 -23.31 5.54 5.11
C PRO A 178 -22.56 6.32 6.20
N VAL A 179 -21.24 6.44 6.06
CA VAL A 179 -20.37 7.12 7.02
C VAL A 179 -19.59 8.26 6.35
N PRO A 180 -19.09 9.24 7.13
CA PRO A 180 -18.22 10.29 6.59
C PRO A 180 -17.01 9.71 5.85
N ALA A 181 -16.68 10.31 4.71
CA ALA A 181 -15.64 9.80 3.80
C ALA A 181 -14.21 10.11 4.24
N TRP A 182 -14.00 10.84 5.33
CA TRP A 182 -12.68 11.37 5.70
C TRP A 182 -11.59 10.28 5.82
N GLY A 183 -11.91 9.11 6.39
CA GLY A 183 -10.93 8.03 6.53
C GLY A 183 -10.47 7.50 5.17
N TYR A 184 -11.39 7.31 4.21
CA TYR A 184 -11.08 6.96 2.84
C TYR A 184 -10.25 8.05 2.15
N LYS A 185 -10.64 9.32 2.32
CA LYS A 185 -9.92 10.46 1.73
C LYS A 185 -8.52 10.62 2.30
N LEU A 186 -8.35 10.40 3.60
CA LEU A 186 -7.04 10.46 4.24
C LEU A 186 -6.10 9.35 3.71
N ILE A 187 -6.61 8.14 3.50
CA ILE A 187 -5.82 7.07 2.87
C ILE A 187 -5.40 7.45 1.44
N LEU A 188 -6.29 8.07 0.65
CA LEU A 188 -5.93 8.57 -0.68
C LEU A 188 -4.86 9.66 -0.61
N ILE A 189 -4.90 10.55 0.39
CA ILE A 189 -3.88 11.59 0.60
C ILE A 189 -2.54 10.95 0.97
N LEU A 190 -2.52 10.01 1.90
CA LEU A 190 -1.30 9.29 2.29
C LEU A 190 -0.67 8.59 1.09
N LEU A 191 -1.47 7.89 0.30
CA LEU A 191 -1.02 7.23 -0.92
C LEU A 191 -0.49 8.26 -1.96
N ALA A 192 -1.18 9.38 -2.15
CA ALA A 192 -0.74 10.45 -3.04
C ALA A 192 0.59 11.06 -2.59
N CYS A 193 0.74 11.33 -1.29
CA CYS A 193 1.99 11.83 -0.73
C CYS A 193 3.15 10.83 -0.94
N THR A 194 2.90 9.53 -0.74
CA THR A 194 3.92 8.49 -0.92
C THR A 194 4.44 8.45 -2.36
N TYR A 195 3.54 8.43 -3.36
CA TYR A 195 3.96 8.46 -4.76
C TYR A 195 4.62 9.79 -5.13
N PHE A 196 4.03 10.91 -4.73
CA PHE A 196 4.56 12.23 -5.06
C PHE A 196 5.97 12.44 -4.49
N THR A 197 6.20 12.06 -3.23
CA THR A 197 7.52 12.17 -2.61
C THR A 197 8.54 11.24 -3.27
N ALA A 198 8.14 10.05 -3.73
CA ALA A 198 9.00 9.17 -4.52
C ALA A 198 9.42 9.82 -5.84
N GLY A 199 8.47 10.43 -6.58
CA GLY A 199 8.77 11.17 -7.80
C GLY A 199 9.67 12.39 -7.57
N VAL A 200 9.37 13.19 -6.53
CA VAL A 200 10.20 14.34 -6.15
C VAL A 200 11.62 13.89 -5.75
N SER A 201 11.74 12.79 -5.03
CA SER A 201 13.04 12.24 -4.62
C SER A 201 13.90 11.87 -5.83
N LYS A 202 13.30 11.22 -6.84
CA LYS A 202 13.98 10.89 -8.09
C LYS A 202 14.52 12.13 -8.82
N VAL A 203 13.71 13.19 -8.90
CA VAL A 203 14.12 14.43 -9.55
C VAL A 203 15.17 15.19 -8.73
N ARG A 204 14.98 15.26 -7.39
CA ARG A 204 15.84 16.06 -6.51
C ARG A 204 17.21 15.43 -6.31
N TYR A 205 17.28 14.12 -6.13
CA TYR A 205 18.52 13.42 -5.77
C TYR A 205 19.13 12.64 -6.92
N GLY A 206 18.33 12.11 -7.83
CA GLY A 206 18.80 11.39 -9.00
C GLY A 206 18.99 12.30 -10.22
N GLY A 207 18.19 13.36 -10.34
CA GLY A 207 18.31 14.31 -11.46
C GLY A 207 18.34 13.63 -12.83
N MET A 208 19.30 14.05 -13.66
CA MET A 208 19.49 13.48 -14.99
C MET A 208 20.00 12.04 -14.95
N GLU A 209 20.78 11.66 -13.91
CA GLU A 209 21.30 10.30 -13.74
C GLU A 209 20.21 9.26 -13.48
N TRP A 210 19.08 9.69 -12.91
CA TRP A 210 17.89 8.84 -12.84
C TRP A 210 17.16 8.77 -14.18
N LEU A 211 16.99 9.93 -14.86
CA LEU A 211 16.22 10.04 -16.08
C LEU A 211 16.92 9.45 -17.31
N ASP A 212 18.25 9.27 -17.27
CA ASP A 212 19.01 8.56 -18.31
C ASP A 212 18.77 7.04 -18.29
N GLY A 213 18.15 6.52 -17.21
CA GLY A 213 17.80 5.12 -17.05
C GLY A 213 18.93 4.20 -16.58
N GLN A 214 20.14 4.70 -16.33
CA GLN A 214 21.26 3.85 -15.90
C GLN A 214 20.98 3.16 -14.58
N THR A 215 20.43 3.89 -13.60
CA THR A 215 20.01 3.31 -12.33
C THR A 215 19.02 2.17 -12.53
N LEU A 216 18.02 2.37 -13.40
CA LEU A 216 17.02 1.35 -13.67
C LEU A 216 17.61 0.15 -14.44
N THR A 217 18.60 0.39 -15.31
CA THR A 217 19.35 -0.67 -15.99
C THR A 217 19.97 -1.63 -15.01
N HIS A 218 20.66 -1.13 -13.98
CA HIS A 218 21.28 -1.97 -12.96
C HIS A 218 20.30 -2.87 -12.21
N TYR A 219 19.06 -2.40 -12.03
CA TYR A 219 18.02 -3.22 -11.41
C TYR A 219 17.43 -4.27 -12.36
N LEU A 220 17.34 -3.98 -13.66
CA LEU A 220 16.70 -4.86 -14.62
C LEU A 220 17.63 -5.91 -15.22
N ASP A 221 18.92 -5.59 -15.39
CA ASP A 221 19.92 -6.52 -15.96
C ASP A 221 20.52 -7.48 -14.93
N GLY A 222 20.20 -7.28 -13.65
CA GLY A 222 20.71 -8.13 -12.57
C GLY A 222 22.11 -7.76 -12.09
N SER A 223 22.74 -6.72 -12.65
CA SER A 223 24.08 -6.29 -12.24
C SER A 223 24.12 -5.77 -10.80
N ALA A 224 22.98 -5.32 -10.30
CA ALA A 224 22.82 -4.87 -8.92
C ALA A 224 22.66 -6.03 -7.92
N ASN A 225 22.52 -7.30 -8.35
CA ASN A 225 22.26 -8.40 -7.43
C ASN A 225 23.54 -8.89 -6.73
N PRO A 226 23.72 -8.65 -5.42
CA PRO A 226 24.89 -9.11 -4.69
C PRO A 226 24.96 -10.64 -4.55
N TYR A 227 23.83 -11.33 -4.73
CA TYR A 227 23.73 -12.78 -4.62
C TYR A 227 24.00 -13.52 -5.94
N THR A 228 24.15 -12.79 -7.06
CA THR A 228 24.53 -13.42 -8.33
C THR A 228 26.00 -13.81 -8.26
N PRO A 229 26.36 -15.09 -8.52
CA PRO A 229 27.76 -15.52 -8.52
C PRO A 229 28.61 -14.63 -9.45
N GLY A 230 29.70 -14.10 -8.93
CA GLY A 230 30.63 -13.23 -9.66
C GLY A 230 30.30 -11.73 -9.58
N ASN A 231 29.11 -11.33 -9.13
CA ASN A 231 28.81 -9.93 -8.88
C ASN A 231 29.44 -9.48 -7.55
N LYS A 232 30.11 -8.33 -7.60
CA LYS A 232 30.54 -7.64 -6.38
C LYS A 232 29.47 -6.63 -6.00
N PRO A 233 29.25 -6.39 -4.69
CA PRO A 233 28.42 -5.27 -4.26
C PRO A 233 28.92 -3.98 -4.93
N MET A 234 28.06 -3.33 -5.67
CA MET A 234 28.39 -2.05 -6.29
C MET A 234 27.60 -0.96 -5.57
N TYR A 235 28.12 0.20 -5.40
CA TYR A 235 27.40 1.37 -4.93
C TYR A 235 27.00 2.25 -6.13
N ILE A 236 25.78 2.69 -6.18
CA ILE A 236 25.32 3.68 -7.15
C ILE A 236 25.66 5.06 -6.59
N GLY A 237 26.22 5.93 -7.39
CA GLY A 237 26.60 7.27 -6.99
C GLY A 237 27.31 7.99 -8.13
N PRO A 238 27.79 9.22 -7.92
CA PRO A 238 28.48 9.97 -8.95
C PRO A 238 29.55 9.14 -9.66
N PRO A 239 29.61 9.21 -11.00
CA PRO A 239 30.54 8.37 -11.78
C PRO A 239 32.01 8.68 -11.53
N ASP A 240 32.32 9.89 -11.08
CA ASP A 240 33.65 10.37 -10.72
C ASP A 240 34.15 9.89 -9.35
N VAL A 241 33.25 9.37 -8.51
CA VAL A 241 33.62 8.82 -7.21
C VAL A 241 34.00 7.35 -7.35
N PRO A 242 35.20 6.93 -6.87
CA PRO A 242 35.60 5.52 -6.88
C PRO A 242 34.62 4.64 -6.11
N GLN A 243 34.33 3.43 -6.63
CA GLN A 243 33.37 2.51 -6.01
C GLN A 243 33.62 2.27 -4.52
N GLN A 244 34.89 2.18 -4.12
CA GLN A 244 35.29 1.92 -2.73
C GLN A 244 34.99 3.11 -1.80
N GLU A 245 34.71 4.28 -2.37
CA GLU A 245 34.48 5.51 -1.62
C GLU A 245 33.03 6.01 -1.70
N LYS A 246 32.23 5.45 -2.60
CA LYS A 246 30.81 5.87 -2.80
C LYS A 246 29.97 5.76 -1.53
N TRP A 247 30.29 4.84 -0.64
CA TRP A 247 29.62 4.73 0.66
C TRP A 247 29.88 5.90 1.61
N LYS A 248 30.94 6.69 1.37
CA LYS A 248 31.31 7.86 2.17
C LYS A 248 30.57 9.13 1.74
N ASP A 249 29.85 9.05 0.62
CA ASP A 249 29.09 10.18 0.12
C ASP A 249 28.03 10.58 1.17
N GLY A 250 27.93 11.85 1.50
CA GLY A 250 27.03 12.39 2.50
C GLY A 250 25.54 12.24 2.21
N PHE A 251 25.16 11.65 1.07
CA PHE A 251 23.80 11.31 0.69
C PHE A 251 23.36 9.92 1.14
N GLY A 252 24.17 9.24 1.93
CA GLY A 252 23.86 7.92 2.46
C GLY A 252 24.40 6.78 1.62
N ILE A 253 24.21 5.59 2.13
CA ILE A 253 24.69 4.37 1.50
C ILE A 253 23.75 4.04 0.36
N TYR A 254 24.19 4.26 -0.87
CA TYR A 254 23.53 3.75 -2.05
C TYR A 254 23.79 2.24 -2.13
N THR A 255 23.17 1.51 -1.21
CA THR A 255 23.30 0.06 -1.23
C THR A 255 22.19 -0.56 -2.06
N TYR A 256 22.52 -1.49 -2.86
CA TYR A 256 21.69 -2.45 -3.52
C TYR A 256 20.93 -3.35 -2.65
N SER A 257 20.42 -2.90 -1.51
CA SER A 257 19.60 -3.67 -0.60
C SER A 257 18.27 -4.10 -1.21
N TYR A 258 17.88 -3.49 -2.29
CA TYR A 258 16.83 -4.02 -3.13
C TYR A 258 17.43 -5.10 -4.01
N GLY A 259 17.76 -6.22 -3.35
CA GLY A 259 18.32 -7.37 -4.03
C GLY A 259 17.46 -7.70 -5.23
N ASN A 260 18.05 -7.56 -6.39
CA ASN A 260 17.50 -8.04 -7.61
C ASN A 260 17.41 -9.56 -7.49
N ARG A 261 16.39 -10.04 -6.80
CA ARG A 261 16.04 -11.44 -6.82
C ARG A 261 15.59 -11.69 -8.24
N GLN A 262 16.47 -12.29 -9.02
CA GLN A 262 16.22 -12.55 -10.43
C GLN A 262 14.83 -13.16 -10.61
N GLY A 263 13.99 -12.49 -11.37
CA GLY A 263 12.69 -12.98 -11.75
C GLY A 263 12.79 -14.26 -12.59
N SER A 264 11.68 -14.76 -13.09
CA SER A 264 11.70 -15.93 -13.98
C SER A 264 12.56 -15.65 -15.21
N PRO A 265 13.16 -16.70 -15.86
CA PRO A 265 14.00 -16.55 -17.04
C PRO A 265 13.32 -15.77 -18.20
N PHE A 266 12.01 -15.83 -18.29
CA PHE A 266 11.26 -15.04 -19.26
C PHE A 266 11.35 -13.55 -18.97
N TRP A 267 11.11 -13.14 -17.73
CA TRP A 267 11.15 -11.73 -17.34
C TRP A 267 12.56 -11.16 -17.32
N GLN A 268 13.57 -11.99 -17.07
CA GLN A 268 14.98 -11.60 -17.25
C GLN A 268 15.26 -11.22 -18.71
N LYS A 269 14.80 -12.05 -19.68
CA LYS A 269 14.93 -11.74 -21.11
C LYS A 269 14.21 -10.43 -21.47
N VAL A 270 13.04 -10.19 -20.90
CA VAL A 270 12.32 -8.93 -21.10
C VAL A 270 13.10 -7.74 -20.51
N GLY A 271 13.67 -7.90 -19.31
CA GLY A 271 14.54 -6.90 -18.70
C GLY A 271 15.74 -6.56 -19.58
N HIS A 272 16.48 -7.58 -20.04
CA HIS A 272 17.60 -7.40 -20.96
C HIS A 272 17.20 -6.75 -22.29
N PHE A 273 16.04 -7.09 -22.84
CA PHE A 273 15.54 -6.42 -24.04
C PHE A 273 15.28 -4.91 -23.82
N ILE A 274 14.71 -4.56 -22.66
CA ILE A 274 14.47 -3.16 -22.30
C ILE A 274 15.77 -2.41 -22.11
N THR A 275 16.77 -3.01 -21.43
CA THR A 275 18.05 -2.38 -21.12
C THR A 275 18.99 -2.34 -22.30
N ALA A 276 18.81 -3.21 -23.31
CA ALA A 276 19.63 -3.21 -24.53
C ALA A 276 19.49 -1.95 -25.37
N THR A 277 18.42 -1.19 -25.20
CA THR A 277 18.15 0.02 -25.97
C THR A 277 18.04 1.23 -25.02
N PRO A 278 18.98 2.17 -25.02
CA PRO A 278 18.96 3.34 -24.11
C PRO A 278 17.65 4.11 -24.14
N LEU A 279 17.03 4.25 -25.31
CA LEU A 279 15.76 4.95 -25.44
C LEU A 279 14.63 4.28 -24.64
N TYR A 280 14.58 2.95 -24.62
CA TYR A 280 13.51 2.25 -23.90
C TYR A 280 13.64 2.46 -22.40
N ILE A 281 14.84 2.29 -21.86
CA ILE A 281 15.04 2.45 -20.42
C ILE A 281 14.83 3.90 -19.97
N GLN A 282 15.23 4.88 -20.77
CA GLN A 282 14.92 6.30 -20.51
C GLN A 282 13.43 6.57 -20.49
N VAL A 283 12.68 6.05 -21.47
CA VAL A 283 11.22 6.21 -21.51
C VAL A 283 10.58 5.60 -20.27
N PHE A 284 11.04 4.42 -19.81
CA PHE A 284 10.54 3.81 -18.58
C PHE A 284 10.86 4.66 -17.34
N ALA A 285 12.08 5.18 -17.22
CA ALA A 285 12.49 6.02 -16.09
C ALA A 285 11.68 7.32 -16.04
N ILE A 286 11.53 8.00 -17.17
CA ILE A 286 10.74 9.24 -17.30
C ILE A 286 9.26 8.97 -17.03
N ALA A 287 8.69 7.92 -17.62
CA ALA A 287 7.27 7.57 -17.43
C ALA A 287 6.96 7.24 -15.96
N ALA A 288 7.82 6.48 -15.29
CA ALA A 288 7.66 6.19 -13.86
C ALA A 288 7.70 7.48 -13.02
N THR A 289 8.65 8.36 -13.28
CA THR A 289 8.80 9.63 -12.56
C THR A 289 7.59 10.54 -12.77
N LEU A 290 7.14 10.71 -14.02
CA LEU A 290 5.95 11.49 -14.32
C LEU A 290 4.69 10.90 -13.70
N PHE A 291 4.53 9.58 -13.73
CA PHE A 291 3.42 8.91 -13.08
C PHE A 291 3.39 9.22 -11.58
N GLU A 292 4.52 9.12 -10.90
CA GLU A 292 4.62 9.42 -9.46
C GLU A 292 4.34 10.90 -9.15
N LEU A 293 4.86 11.82 -9.95
CA LEU A 293 4.58 13.25 -9.79
C LEU A 293 3.12 13.61 -10.04
N CYS A 294 2.40 12.83 -10.87
CA CYS A 294 0.97 13.02 -11.12
C CYS A 294 0.06 12.43 -10.03
N ALA A 295 0.58 12.06 -8.87
CA ALA A 295 -0.17 11.43 -7.78
C ALA A 295 -1.36 12.24 -7.25
N PHE A 296 -1.41 13.56 -7.50
CA PHE A 296 -2.58 14.40 -7.20
C PHE A 296 -3.86 13.92 -7.89
N ALA A 297 -3.77 13.15 -8.99
CA ALA A 297 -4.92 12.53 -9.64
C ALA A 297 -5.74 11.63 -8.69
N LEU A 298 -5.12 11.08 -7.64
CA LEU A 298 -5.80 10.33 -6.57
C LEU A 298 -6.81 11.19 -5.79
N LEU A 299 -6.58 12.49 -5.69
CA LEU A 299 -7.44 13.40 -4.94
C LEU A 299 -8.67 13.82 -5.75
N LEU A 300 -8.62 13.66 -7.07
CA LEU A 300 -9.74 13.93 -7.97
C LEU A 300 -10.79 12.80 -7.85
N SER A 301 -12.00 13.05 -8.36
CA SER A 301 -13.06 12.03 -8.42
C SER A 301 -13.21 11.48 -9.84
N GLY A 302 -13.83 10.32 -9.97
CA GLY A 302 -14.13 9.72 -11.27
C GLY A 302 -12.92 9.09 -11.96
N TRP A 303 -12.85 9.21 -13.28
CA TRP A 303 -11.84 8.54 -14.11
C TRP A 303 -10.39 8.88 -13.76
N PRO A 304 -9.98 10.12 -13.45
CA PRO A 304 -8.58 10.40 -13.10
C PRO A 304 -8.07 9.53 -11.94
N ARG A 305 -8.85 9.40 -10.87
CA ARG A 305 -8.51 8.52 -9.74
C ARG A 305 -8.44 7.06 -10.14
N VAL A 306 -9.46 6.57 -10.87
CA VAL A 306 -9.53 5.16 -11.29
C VAL A 306 -8.35 4.80 -12.18
N LEU A 307 -8.05 5.64 -13.17
CA LEU A 307 -6.93 5.42 -14.08
C LEU A 307 -5.59 5.45 -13.36
N TYR A 308 -5.43 6.36 -12.40
CA TYR A 308 -4.22 6.40 -11.58
C TYR A 308 -4.06 5.14 -10.73
N LEU A 309 -5.12 4.68 -10.05
CA LEU A 309 -5.08 3.44 -9.24
C LEU A 309 -4.79 2.21 -10.10
N LEU A 310 -5.38 2.11 -11.29
CA LEU A 310 -5.08 1.03 -12.24
C LEU A 310 -3.65 1.12 -12.76
N GLY A 311 -3.16 2.31 -13.07
CA GLY A 311 -1.77 2.56 -13.45
C GLY A 311 -0.80 2.19 -12.34
N ALA A 312 -1.13 2.49 -11.08
CA ALA A 312 -0.33 2.09 -9.92
C ALA A 312 -0.24 0.58 -9.78
N ILE A 313 -1.36 -0.13 -9.94
CA ILE A 313 -1.36 -1.61 -9.93
C ILE A 313 -0.48 -2.14 -11.07
N LEU A 314 -0.61 -1.60 -12.27
CA LEU A 314 0.20 -2.00 -13.42
C LEU A 314 1.69 -1.74 -13.20
N MET A 315 2.05 -0.57 -12.69
CA MET A 315 3.43 -0.20 -12.36
C MET A 315 4.03 -1.19 -11.34
N HIS A 316 3.34 -1.45 -10.23
CA HIS A 316 3.83 -2.41 -9.23
C HIS A 316 3.88 -3.85 -9.75
N LYS A 317 2.95 -4.24 -10.63
CA LYS A 317 3.04 -5.54 -11.34
C LYS A 317 4.28 -5.63 -12.20
N SER A 318 4.59 -4.58 -12.95
CA SER A 318 5.80 -4.51 -13.79
C SER A 318 7.06 -4.61 -12.96
N ILE A 319 7.15 -3.88 -11.84
CA ILE A 319 8.24 -3.96 -10.87
C ILE A 319 8.34 -5.39 -10.31
N GLY A 320 7.21 -5.99 -9.94
CA GLY A 320 7.15 -7.36 -9.44
C GLY A 320 7.69 -8.38 -10.43
N PHE A 321 7.34 -8.26 -11.71
CA PHE A 321 7.80 -9.17 -12.75
C PHE A 321 9.26 -8.95 -13.15
N LEU A 322 9.68 -7.70 -13.30
CA LEU A 322 11.00 -7.35 -13.82
C LEU A 322 12.07 -7.33 -12.73
N MET A 323 11.70 -6.94 -11.50
CA MET A 323 12.65 -6.77 -10.39
C MET A 323 12.40 -7.75 -9.24
N ASN A 324 11.37 -8.59 -9.34
CA ASN A 324 10.91 -9.50 -8.27
C ASN A 324 10.58 -8.79 -6.94
N LEU A 325 10.07 -7.57 -7.03
CA LEU A 325 9.60 -6.75 -5.92
C LEU A 325 8.07 -6.56 -6.05
N PRO A 326 7.25 -7.48 -5.55
CA PRO A 326 5.83 -7.54 -5.93
C PRO A 326 4.95 -6.45 -5.33
N PHE A 327 5.30 -5.77 -4.26
CA PHE A 327 4.50 -4.72 -3.59
C PHE A 327 3.01 -5.11 -3.48
N ILE A 328 2.74 -6.31 -2.97
CA ILE A 328 1.39 -6.91 -2.98
C ILE A 328 0.40 -6.05 -2.20
N ASP A 329 0.83 -5.47 -1.09
CA ASP A 329 0.00 -4.64 -0.22
C ASP A 329 -0.47 -3.36 -0.91
N TYR A 330 0.43 -2.71 -1.66
CA TYR A 330 0.08 -1.54 -2.48
C TYR A 330 -0.91 -1.89 -3.57
N GLN A 331 -0.70 -3.01 -4.27
CA GLN A 331 -1.62 -3.46 -5.31
C GLN A 331 -3.01 -3.74 -4.73
N ALA A 332 -3.07 -4.44 -3.59
CA ALA A 332 -4.31 -4.73 -2.91
C ALA A 332 -5.00 -3.45 -2.42
N LEU A 333 -4.24 -2.53 -1.82
CA LEU A 333 -4.75 -1.23 -1.37
C LEU A 333 -5.32 -0.43 -2.55
N CYS A 334 -4.56 -0.30 -3.65
CA CYS A 334 -5.02 0.40 -4.84
C CYS A 334 -6.30 -0.23 -5.42
N PHE A 335 -6.37 -1.56 -5.49
CA PHE A 335 -7.54 -2.28 -5.99
C PHE A 335 -8.79 -2.04 -5.12
N LEU A 336 -8.64 -2.05 -3.81
CA LEU A 336 -9.73 -1.84 -2.86
C LEU A 336 -10.19 -0.38 -2.79
N LEU A 337 -9.33 0.57 -3.14
CA LEU A 337 -9.67 1.99 -3.20
C LEU A 337 -10.47 2.38 -4.46
N ILE A 338 -10.56 1.51 -5.47
CA ILE A 338 -11.40 1.74 -6.66
C ILE A 338 -12.88 1.54 -6.31
N ASP A 339 -13.72 2.52 -6.60
CA ASP A 339 -15.17 2.35 -6.56
C ASP A 339 -15.65 1.55 -7.78
N TRP A 340 -15.57 0.24 -7.67
CA TRP A 340 -15.97 -0.68 -8.73
C TRP A 340 -17.46 -0.55 -9.09
N ARG A 341 -18.32 -0.12 -8.17
CA ARG A 341 -19.74 0.10 -8.47
C ARG A 341 -19.90 1.27 -9.42
N TRP A 342 -19.18 2.35 -9.16
CA TRP A 342 -19.16 3.50 -10.04
C TRP A 342 -18.56 3.13 -11.40
N VAL A 343 -17.44 2.42 -11.46
CA VAL A 343 -16.82 1.95 -12.72
C VAL A 343 -17.80 1.10 -13.54
N VAL A 344 -18.45 0.11 -12.91
CA VAL A 344 -19.44 -0.75 -13.58
C VAL A 344 -20.64 0.07 -14.06
N ALA A 345 -21.03 1.12 -13.33
CA ALA A 345 -22.11 2.00 -13.77
C ALA A 345 -21.78 2.73 -15.08
N GLN A 346 -20.50 3.08 -15.32
CA GLN A 346 -20.05 3.74 -16.56
C GLN A 346 -19.99 2.80 -17.78
N VAL A 347 -20.04 1.48 -17.58
CA VAL A 347 -19.99 0.51 -18.69
C VAL A 347 -21.28 0.61 -19.53
N PRO A 348 -21.20 0.76 -20.87
CA PRO A 348 -22.38 0.84 -21.72
C PRO A 348 -23.31 -0.39 -21.58
N ALA A 349 -24.62 -0.17 -21.69
CA ALA A 349 -25.63 -1.22 -21.52
C ALA A 349 -25.42 -2.42 -22.45
N GLY A 350 -24.99 -2.19 -23.70
CA GLY A 350 -24.68 -3.25 -24.66
C GLY A 350 -23.59 -4.20 -24.17
N VAL A 351 -22.51 -3.66 -23.61
CA VAL A 351 -21.40 -4.46 -23.06
C VAL A 351 -21.86 -5.25 -21.83
N LYS A 352 -22.64 -4.61 -20.92
CA LYS A 352 -23.23 -5.29 -19.76
C LYS A 352 -24.07 -6.51 -20.18
N THR A 353 -24.85 -6.36 -21.24
CA THR A 353 -25.70 -7.46 -21.77
C THR A 353 -24.85 -8.58 -22.35
N LEU A 354 -23.77 -8.24 -23.05
CA LEU A 354 -22.85 -9.20 -23.64
C LEU A 354 -22.14 -10.04 -22.56
N VAL A 355 -21.60 -9.38 -21.55
CA VAL A 355 -20.98 -10.03 -20.39
C VAL A 355 -21.96 -10.92 -19.64
N LYS A 356 -23.20 -10.46 -19.38
CA LYS A 356 -24.26 -11.27 -18.76
C LYS A 356 -24.59 -12.53 -19.60
N ARG A 357 -24.61 -12.40 -20.92
CA ARG A 357 -24.84 -13.58 -21.85
C ARG A 357 -23.70 -14.59 -21.78
N GLN A 358 -22.46 -14.11 -21.79
CA GLN A 358 -21.29 -15.00 -21.68
C GLN A 358 -21.20 -15.67 -20.30
N ALA A 359 -21.40 -14.92 -19.21
CA ALA A 359 -21.40 -15.47 -17.86
C ALA A 359 -22.45 -16.60 -17.69
N LYS A 360 -23.65 -16.45 -18.27
CA LYS A 360 -24.67 -17.50 -18.28
C LYS A 360 -24.26 -18.74 -19.09
N ARG A 361 -23.41 -18.60 -20.11
CA ARG A 361 -22.88 -19.74 -20.90
C ARG A 361 -21.82 -20.53 -20.15
N VAL A 362 -20.98 -19.83 -19.36
CA VAL A 362 -19.84 -20.44 -18.65
C VAL A 362 -20.27 -21.03 -17.30
N VAL A 363 -21.27 -20.41 -16.62
CA VAL A 363 -21.79 -20.88 -15.33
C VAL A 363 -23.29 -21.14 -15.46
N PRO A 364 -23.73 -22.37 -15.77
CA PRO A 364 -25.15 -22.73 -15.79
C PRO A 364 -25.71 -22.54 -14.36
N GLY A 365 -26.68 -21.62 -14.21
CA GLY A 365 -27.29 -21.28 -12.90
C GLY A 365 -26.92 -19.90 -12.35
N PHE A 366 -26.08 -19.12 -13.02
CA PHE A 366 -25.78 -17.74 -12.64
C PHE A 366 -27.06 -16.88 -12.67
N ARG A 367 -27.63 -16.63 -11.49
CA ARG A 367 -28.73 -15.66 -11.34
C ARG A 367 -28.10 -14.26 -11.26
N ALA A 368 -28.28 -13.46 -12.30
CA ALA A 368 -27.95 -12.04 -12.25
C ALA A 368 -28.71 -11.38 -11.10
N VAL A 369 -28.03 -10.58 -10.28
CA VAL A 369 -28.67 -9.77 -9.24
C VAL A 369 -29.72 -8.89 -9.94
N PRO A 370 -30.99 -8.86 -9.48
CA PRO A 370 -32.05 -8.09 -10.11
C PRO A 370 -31.68 -6.61 -10.18
N GLU A 371 -31.90 -5.98 -11.33
CA GLU A 371 -31.60 -4.55 -11.59
C GLU A 371 -32.38 -3.56 -10.69
N GLY A 372 -33.41 -4.00 -9.99
CA GLY A 372 -34.20 -3.16 -9.09
C GLY A 372 -33.52 -2.73 -7.80
N ALA A 373 -32.29 -3.19 -7.50
CA ALA A 373 -31.55 -2.80 -6.30
C ALA A 373 -30.73 -1.52 -6.47
N THR A 374 -30.63 -0.94 -7.67
CA THR A 374 -29.78 0.21 -7.99
C THR A 374 -30.53 1.50 -8.32
N SER A 375 -31.87 1.48 -8.41
CA SER A 375 -32.67 2.63 -8.83
C SER A 375 -33.34 3.37 -7.66
N VAL A 376 -32.62 3.73 -6.61
CA VAL A 376 -33.03 4.80 -5.68
C VAL A 376 -31.75 5.49 -5.22
N ALA A 377 -31.34 6.51 -5.96
CA ALA A 377 -30.86 7.81 -5.46
C ALA A 377 -30.02 8.50 -6.57
N GLN A 378 -30.66 9.39 -7.22
CA GLN A 378 -30.01 10.63 -7.67
C GLN A 378 -29.76 11.52 -6.46
#